data_a6cd791f3fe7318a8b16f695d3d0499e
#
_entry.id   a6cd791f3fe7318a8b16f695d3d0499e
#
_cell.length_a   1.000
_cell.length_b   1.000
_cell.length_c   1.000
_cell.angle_alpha   90.00
_cell.angle_beta   90.00
_cell.angle_gamma   90.00
#
_symmetry.space_group_name_H-M   'P 1'
#
loop_
_entity.id
_entity.type
_entity.pdbx_description
1 polymer ?
#
loop_
_entity_poly.entity_id
_entity_poly.type
_entity_poly.pdbx_seq_one_letter_code
_entity_poly.pdbx_strand_id
1 'polypeptide(L)'
;MSQPVTLNDILQIFERQKEETDRRAAETDRRAAEADRRMAEWERKFAAERAEAQAEADRRAAEADRRMEEWECKFAAERAEAQAEADRRAAEADRRHQELEKLVAAANVAVNNLTSRWGRFVEELVRPAIIRIFKEKGIHLKHTFLRAEDHARTMEIDILGVNSTDVVLVECKSRLSQDDVDEFLEKLPHFKTAFPEFSAYTIYGAVAGIEIDQGVDRRAYKKGLFVIKPSGDSVTIVNDDKFRPLTW
;
A
#
# COMPACT_ATOMS: atom_id res chain seq x y z
N MET A 1 -13.55 -12.85 35.26
CA MET A 1 -13.27 -11.40 35.06
C MET A 1 -12.02 -11.30 34.22
N SER A 2 -12.16 -11.02 32.92
CA SER A 2 -11.02 -10.80 32.06
C SER A 2 -10.41 -9.43 32.40
N GLN A 3 -9.12 -9.40 32.64
CA GLN A 3 -8.39 -8.14 32.85
C GLN A 3 -8.57 -7.25 31.61
N PRO A 4 -8.79 -5.94 31.79
CA PRO A 4 -8.86 -5.03 30.67
C PRO A 4 -7.49 -4.99 29.97
N VAL A 5 -7.51 -5.18 28.68
CA VAL A 5 -6.32 -5.07 27.81
C VAL A 5 -5.78 -3.66 27.98
N THR A 6 -4.55 -3.53 28.41
CA THR A 6 -3.88 -2.23 28.55
C THR A 6 -3.31 -1.78 27.21
N LEU A 7 -3.09 -0.51 27.03
CA LEU A 7 -2.44 0.00 25.82
C LEU A 7 -0.98 -0.47 25.68
N ASN A 8 -0.34 -0.79 26.78
CA ASN A 8 0.98 -1.43 26.74
C ASN A 8 0.90 -2.84 26.12
N ASP A 9 -0.18 -3.56 26.39
CA ASP A 9 -0.44 -4.86 25.75
C ASP A 9 -0.71 -4.68 24.25
N ILE A 10 -1.45 -3.62 23.89
CA ILE A 10 -1.73 -3.28 22.50
C ILE A 10 -0.45 -2.84 21.77
N LEU A 11 0.40 -2.02 22.42
CA LEU A 11 1.70 -1.62 21.86
C LEU A 11 2.64 -2.82 21.71
N GLN A 12 2.71 -3.73 22.68
CA GLN A 12 3.50 -4.96 22.57
C GLN A 12 2.96 -5.88 21.45
N ILE A 13 1.64 -5.97 21.28
CA ILE A 13 1.04 -6.72 20.19
C ILE A 13 1.38 -6.03 18.87
N PHE A 14 1.34 -4.70 18.83
CA PHE A 14 1.69 -3.90 17.64
C PHE A 14 3.17 -4.06 17.28
N GLU A 15 4.08 -3.95 18.25
CA GLU A 15 5.51 -4.17 18.02
C GLU A 15 5.77 -5.60 17.52
N ARG A 16 5.16 -6.61 18.13
CA ARG A 16 5.25 -8.00 17.66
C ARG A 16 4.66 -8.18 16.27
N GLN A 17 3.52 -7.56 15.98
CA GLN A 17 2.93 -7.62 14.63
C GLN A 17 3.77 -6.86 13.61
N LYS A 18 4.37 -5.73 13.99
CA LYS A 18 5.32 -5.01 13.15
C LYS A 18 6.55 -5.87 12.88
N GLU A 19 7.16 -6.44 13.92
CA GLU A 19 8.30 -7.37 13.79
C GLU A 19 7.95 -8.60 12.93
N GLU A 20 6.76 -9.18 13.13
CA GLU A 20 6.29 -10.31 12.33
C GLU A 20 6.01 -9.92 10.89
N THR A 21 5.48 -8.71 10.67
CA THR A 21 5.23 -8.15 9.34
C THR A 21 6.53 -7.81 8.63
N ASP A 22 7.46 -7.16 9.33
CA ASP A 22 8.81 -6.86 8.82
C ASP A 22 9.58 -8.17 8.53
N ARG A 23 9.40 -9.19 9.37
CA ARG A 23 9.96 -10.52 9.18
C ARG A 23 9.35 -11.22 7.95
N ARG A 24 8.03 -11.14 7.78
CA ARG A 24 7.33 -11.68 6.58
C ARG A 24 7.68 -10.89 5.32
N ALA A 25 7.80 -9.58 5.41
CA ALA A 25 8.27 -8.73 4.31
C ALA A 25 9.71 -9.08 3.94
N ALA A 26 10.62 -9.17 4.91
CA ALA A 26 11.99 -9.58 4.70
C ALA A 26 12.11 -11.03 4.17
N GLU A 27 11.20 -11.94 4.58
CA GLU A 27 11.15 -13.30 4.03
C GLU A 27 10.62 -13.31 2.59
N THR A 28 9.63 -12.44 2.29
CA THR A 28 9.11 -12.25 0.93
C THR A 28 10.19 -11.65 0.02
N ASP A 29 10.91 -10.62 0.51
CA ASP A 29 12.04 -10.01 -0.18
C ASP A 29 13.19 -11.00 -0.40
N ARG A 30 13.47 -11.83 0.61
CA ARG A 30 14.43 -12.95 0.46
C ARG A 30 13.99 -13.95 -0.61
N ARG A 31 12.73 -14.36 -0.59
CA ARG A 31 12.18 -15.30 -1.59
C ARG A 31 12.17 -14.67 -2.98
N ALA A 32 11.84 -13.38 -3.09
CA ALA A 32 11.94 -12.62 -4.34
C ALA A 32 13.41 -12.53 -4.81
N ALA A 33 14.33 -12.17 -3.93
CA ALA A 33 15.76 -12.11 -4.25
C ALA A 33 16.37 -13.49 -4.58
N GLU A 34 15.88 -14.57 -3.94
CA GLU A 34 16.26 -15.95 -4.31
C GLU A 34 15.66 -16.36 -5.67
N ALA A 35 14.41 -15.98 -5.94
CA ALA A 35 13.79 -16.21 -7.24
C ALA A 35 14.52 -15.43 -8.34
N ASP A 36 14.88 -14.16 -8.09
CA ASP A 36 15.68 -13.32 -8.98
C ASP A 36 17.07 -13.91 -9.22
N ARG A 37 17.72 -14.40 -8.17
CA ARG A 37 19.04 -15.09 -8.32
C ARG A 37 18.92 -16.38 -9.12
N ARG A 38 17.88 -17.21 -8.85
CA ARG A 38 17.62 -18.43 -9.62
C ARG A 38 17.30 -18.12 -11.07
N MET A 39 16.52 -17.04 -11.30
CA MET A 39 16.24 -16.55 -12.64
C MET A 39 17.53 -16.08 -13.34
N ALA A 40 18.37 -15.29 -12.65
CA ALA A 40 19.64 -14.83 -13.18
C ALA A 40 20.65 -15.96 -13.42
N GLU A 41 20.70 -16.97 -12.54
CA GLU A 41 21.50 -18.19 -12.76
C GLU A 41 20.94 -19.03 -13.91
N TRP A 42 19.62 -19.11 -14.02
CA TRP A 42 18.97 -19.81 -15.11
C TRP A 42 19.18 -19.08 -16.43
N GLU A 43 19.05 -17.74 -16.47
CA GLU A 43 19.38 -16.92 -17.65
C GLU A 43 20.83 -17.05 -18.05
N ARG A 44 21.77 -17.09 -17.10
CA ARG A 44 23.19 -17.33 -17.39
C ARG A 44 23.44 -18.75 -17.93
N LYS A 45 22.84 -19.78 -17.36
CA LYS A 45 22.90 -21.15 -17.90
C LYS A 45 22.29 -21.23 -19.29
N PHE A 46 21.14 -20.59 -19.47
CA PHE A 46 20.47 -20.56 -20.76
C PHE A 46 21.22 -19.73 -21.79
N ALA A 47 21.89 -18.62 -21.37
CA ALA A 47 22.78 -17.85 -22.23
C ALA A 47 24.05 -18.64 -22.59
N ALA A 48 24.58 -19.41 -21.66
CA ALA A 48 25.75 -20.30 -21.92
C ALA A 48 25.34 -21.47 -22.82
N GLU A 49 24.20 -22.12 -22.59
CA GLU A 49 23.69 -23.17 -23.48
C GLU A 49 23.33 -22.63 -24.87
N ARG A 50 22.77 -21.40 -24.93
CA ARG A 50 22.56 -20.70 -26.21
C ARG A 50 23.87 -20.38 -26.93
N ALA A 51 24.88 -19.90 -26.18
CA ALA A 51 26.19 -19.61 -26.79
C ALA A 51 26.86 -20.88 -27.27
N GLU A 52 26.68 -21.99 -26.54
CA GLU A 52 27.23 -23.30 -26.93
C GLU A 52 26.43 -23.92 -28.09
N ALA A 53 25.07 -23.85 -28.02
CA ALA A 53 24.20 -24.26 -29.13
C ALA A 53 24.42 -23.38 -30.39
N GLN A 54 24.64 -22.05 -30.19
CA GLN A 54 24.95 -21.15 -31.28
C GLN A 54 26.32 -21.48 -31.87
N ALA A 55 27.35 -21.71 -31.04
CA ALA A 55 28.69 -22.09 -31.50
C ALA A 55 28.69 -23.46 -32.21
N GLU A 56 27.82 -24.39 -31.77
CA GLU A 56 27.62 -25.68 -32.45
C GLU A 56 26.88 -25.52 -33.78
N ALA A 57 25.85 -24.68 -33.84
CA ALA A 57 25.12 -24.35 -35.05
C ALA A 57 26.04 -23.66 -36.06
N ASP A 58 26.89 -22.70 -35.58
CA ASP A 58 27.88 -21.99 -36.42
C ASP A 58 28.95 -22.94 -36.97
N ARG A 59 29.43 -23.91 -36.18
CA ARG A 59 30.35 -24.95 -36.68
C ARG A 59 29.68 -25.85 -37.70
N ARG A 60 28.45 -26.26 -37.48
CA ARG A 60 27.70 -27.09 -38.44
C ARG A 60 27.35 -26.32 -39.70
N ALA A 61 27.04 -25.03 -39.59
CA ALA A 61 26.86 -24.16 -40.74
C ALA A 61 28.18 -24.02 -41.55
N ALA A 62 29.33 -23.84 -40.87
CA ALA A 62 30.62 -23.78 -41.52
C ALA A 62 31.05 -25.13 -42.17
N GLU A 63 30.62 -26.27 -41.56
CA GLU A 63 30.77 -27.60 -42.16
C GLU A 63 29.76 -27.82 -43.33
N ALA A 64 28.52 -27.32 -43.17
CA ALA A 64 27.53 -27.36 -44.22
C ALA A 64 27.90 -26.49 -45.43
N ASP A 65 28.46 -25.28 -45.18
CA ASP A 65 28.98 -24.42 -46.23
C ASP A 65 30.07 -25.11 -47.07
N ARG A 66 30.86 -25.98 -46.44
CA ARG A 66 31.86 -26.78 -47.15
C ARG A 66 31.26 -27.98 -47.93
N ARG A 67 30.06 -28.37 -47.59
CA ARG A 67 29.34 -29.50 -48.25
C ARG A 67 28.15 -29.04 -49.09
N MET A 68 27.98 -27.73 -49.23
CA MET A 68 26.75 -27.09 -49.77
C MET A 68 26.40 -27.48 -51.20
N GLU A 69 27.34 -27.94 -52.03
CA GLU A 69 27.08 -28.37 -53.39
C GLU A 69 26.40 -29.77 -53.50
N GLU A 70 26.39 -30.57 -52.44
CA GLU A 70 25.83 -31.93 -52.45
C GLU A 70 24.48 -32.11 -51.73
N TRP A 71 23.94 -31.15 -50.97
CA TRP A 71 22.87 -31.42 -50.01
C TRP A 71 21.76 -30.34 -49.83
N GLU A 72 21.27 -29.72 -50.89
CA GLU A 72 20.19 -28.71 -50.85
C GLU A 72 18.92 -29.21 -50.13
N CYS A 73 18.58 -30.50 -50.23
CA CYS A 73 17.42 -31.08 -49.52
C CYS A 73 17.57 -31.16 -48.01
N LYS A 74 18.80 -31.37 -47.48
CA LYS A 74 19.06 -31.40 -46.02
C LYS A 74 18.97 -30.03 -45.40
N PHE A 75 19.34 -28.97 -46.13
CA PHE A 75 19.32 -27.61 -45.66
C PHE A 75 17.89 -27.11 -45.40
N ALA A 76 16.94 -27.54 -46.18
CA ALA A 76 15.51 -27.16 -45.98
C ALA A 76 14.93 -27.83 -44.71
N ALA A 77 15.30 -29.09 -44.43
CA ALA A 77 14.88 -29.79 -43.22
C ALA A 77 15.48 -29.20 -41.94
N GLU A 78 16.79 -28.83 -41.99
CA GLU A 78 17.49 -28.19 -40.84
C GLU A 78 16.94 -26.79 -40.54
N ARG A 79 16.53 -26.03 -41.57
CA ARG A 79 15.85 -24.76 -41.38
C ARG A 79 14.47 -24.91 -40.72
N ALA A 80 13.71 -25.92 -41.15
CA ALA A 80 12.40 -26.20 -40.54
C ALA A 80 12.52 -26.62 -39.06
N GLU A 81 13.56 -27.36 -38.74
CA GLU A 81 13.82 -27.82 -37.38
C GLU A 81 14.31 -26.66 -36.47
N ALA A 82 15.20 -25.81 -36.97
CA ALA A 82 15.65 -24.61 -36.28
C ALA A 82 14.50 -23.61 -36.04
N GLN A 83 13.59 -23.44 -37.03
CA GLN A 83 12.41 -22.60 -36.90
C GLN A 83 11.45 -23.15 -35.84
N ALA A 84 11.19 -24.48 -35.86
CA ALA A 84 10.36 -25.12 -34.86
C ALA A 84 10.93 -25.02 -33.42
N GLU A 85 12.26 -25.04 -33.30
CA GLU A 85 12.92 -24.85 -32.01
C GLU A 85 12.87 -23.39 -31.55
N ALA A 86 13.01 -22.42 -32.46
CA ALA A 86 12.85 -20.98 -32.17
C ALA A 86 11.40 -20.66 -31.72
N ASP A 87 10.41 -21.25 -32.40
CA ASP A 87 8.99 -21.10 -32.04
C ASP A 87 8.67 -21.68 -30.65
N ARG A 88 9.29 -22.81 -30.32
CA ARG A 88 9.15 -23.40 -28.96
C ARG A 88 9.76 -22.49 -27.89
N ARG A 89 10.91 -21.88 -28.16
CA ARG A 89 11.58 -20.96 -27.22
C ARG A 89 10.79 -19.66 -27.05
N ALA A 90 10.23 -19.12 -28.12
CA ALA A 90 9.33 -17.96 -28.06
C ALA A 90 8.08 -18.25 -27.21
N ALA A 91 7.43 -19.41 -27.44
CA ALA A 91 6.27 -19.84 -26.68
C ALA A 91 6.60 -20.08 -25.18
N GLU A 92 7.81 -20.48 -24.86
CA GLU A 92 8.26 -20.66 -23.48
C GLU A 92 8.56 -19.31 -22.79
N ALA A 93 9.12 -18.35 -23.53
CA ALA A 93 9.33 -16.98 -23.04
C ALA A 93 8.00 -16.27 -22.75
N ASP A 94 7.01 -16.41 -23.62
CA ASP A 94 5.67 -15.84 -23.43
C ASP A 94 4.95 -16.44 -22.21
N ARG A 95 5.08 -17.73 -21.97
CA ARG A 95 4.54 -18.36 -20.76
C ARG A 95 5.15 -17.78 -19.48
N ARG A 96 6.47 -17.54 -19.47
CA ARG A 96 7.15 -16.97 -18.30
C ARG A 96 6.74 -15.53 -18.06
N HIS A 97 6.57 -14.75 -19.11
CA HIS A 97 6.08 -13.38 -19.00
C HIS A 97 4.70 -13.34 -18.34
N GLN A 98 3.78 -14.22 -18.78
CA GLN A 98 2.46 -14.34 -18.18
C GLN A 98 2.50 -14.81 -16.70
N GLU A 99 3.44 -15.68 -16.34
CA GLU A 99 3.61 -16.09 -14.94
C GLU A 99 4.15 -14.94 -14.08
N LEU A 100 5.08 -14.15 -14.61
CA LEU A 100 5.62 -12.97 -13.93
C LEU A 100 4.52 -11.91 -13.69
N GLU A 101 3.70 -11.65 -14.69
CA GLU A 101 2.57 -10.72 -14.57
C GLU A 101 1.58 -11.17 -13.47
N LYS A 102 1.27 -12.46 -13.40
CA LYS A 102 0.42 -13.02 -12.34
C LYS A 102 1.05 -12.85 -10.95
N LEU A 103 2.36 -13.05 -10.85
CA LEU A 103 3.10 -12.90 -9.58
C LEU A 103 3.10 -11.44 -9.11
N VAL A 104 3.33 -10.50 -10.02
CA VAL A 104 3.26 -9.05 -9.75
C VAL A 104 1.86 -8.63 -9.34
N ALA A 105 0.83 -9.13 -10.05
CA ALA A 105 -0.55 -8.86 -9.68
C ALA A 105 -0.90 -9.39 -8.28
N ALA A 106 -0.47 -10.61 -7.96
CA ALA A 106 -0.67 -11.20 -6.63
C ALA A 106 0.07 -10.43 -5.53
N ALA A 107 1.30 -9.98 -5.79
CA ALA A 107 2.07 -9.16 -4.87
C ALA A 107 1.37 -7.81 -4.61
N ASN A 108 0.87 -7.15 -5.64
CA ASN A 108 0.11 -5.90 -5.51
C ASN A 108 -1.17 -6.09 -4.67
N VAL A 109 -1.90 -7.19 -4.88
CA VAL A 109 -3.08 -7.51 -4.05
C VAL A 109 -2.68 -7.75 -2.59
N ALA A 110 -1.58 -8.44 -2.33
CA ALA A 110 -1.09 -8.68 -0.96
C ALA A 110 -0.68 -7.36 -0.27
N VAL A 111 0.01 -6.47 -0.98
CA VAL A 111 0.39 -5.13 -0.48
C VAL A 111 -0.85 -4.30 -0.17
N ASN A 112 -1.83 -4.24 -1.09
CA ASN A 112 -3.06 -3.49 -0.89
C ASN A 112 -3.88 -4.03 0.31
N ASN A 113 -3.95 -5.35 0.47
CA ASN A 113 -4.61 -5.97 1.62
C ASN A 113 -3.90 -5.63 2.94
N LEU A 114 -2.57 -5.58 2.95
CA LEU A 114 -1.80 -5.19 4.11
C LEU A 114 -2.08 -3.71 4.48
N THR A 115 -2.01 -2.82 3.50
CA THR A 115 -2.28 -1.39 3.69
C THR A 115 -3.69 -1.14 4.23
N SER A 116 -4.70 -1.84 3.70
CA SER A 116 -6.09 -1.73 4.17
C SER A 116 -6.28 -2.25 5.60
N ARG A 117 -5.53 -3.27 6.01
CA ARG A 117 -5.54 -3.78 7.39
C ARG A 117 -4.92 -2.79 8.38
N TRP A 118 -3.85 -2.13 7.97
CA TRP A 118 -3.19 -1.09 8.76
C TRP A 118 -4.08 0.15 8.94
N GLY A 119 -4.76 0.60 7.89
CA GLY A 119 -5.74 1.70 7.99
C GLY A 119 -6.79 1.41 9.06
N ARG A 120 -7.44 0.24 8.98
CA ARG A 120 -8.44 -0.18 9.98
C ARG A 120 -7.89 -0.23 11.40
N PHE A 121 -6.66 -0.68 11.57
CA PHE A 121 -6.03 -0.72 12.89
C PHE A 121 -5.86 0.69 13.48
N VAL A 122 -5.47 1.68 12.66
CA VAL A 122 -5.36 3.08 13.11
C VAL A 122 -6.72 3.63 13.53
N GLU A 123 -7.76 3.40 12.75
CA GLU A 123 -9.14 3.80 13.08
C GLU A 123 -9.58 3.19 14.42
N GLU A 124 -9.33 1.89 14.63
CA GLU A 124 -9.66 1.17 15.86
C GLU A 124 -8.87 1.65 17.08
N LEU A 125 -7.63 2.10 16.88
CA LEU A 125 -6.79 2.70 17.92
C LEU A 125 -7.27 4.10 18.31
N VAL A 126 -7.63 4.91 17.33
CA VAL A 126 -7.99 6.33 17.51
C VAL A 126 -9.41 6.48 18.05
N ARG A 127 -10.38 5.75 17.50
CA ARG A 127 -11.80 5.88 17.81
C ARG A 127 -12.15 5.89 19.30
N PRO A 128 -11.65 4.96 20.15
CA PRO A 128 -12.02 4.93 21.57
C PRO A 128 -11.62 6.19 22.35
N ALA A 129 -10.59 6.89 21.88
CA ALA A 129 -10.06 8.07 22.53
C ALA A 129 -10.74 9.38 22.07
N ILE A 130 -11.41 9.38 20.90
CA ILE A 130 -11.91 10.60 20.26
C ILE A 130 -12.77 11.45 21.21
N ILE A 131 -13.76 10.84 21.87
CA ILE A 131 -14.64 11.58 22.78
C ILE A 131 -13.84 12.26 23.91
N ARG A 132 -12.85 11.55 24.47
CA ARG A 132 -12.03 12.06 25.56
C ARG A 132 -11.12 13.21 25.10
N ILE A 133 -10.35 12.99 24.04
CA ILE A 133 -9.34 13.98 23.59
C ILE A 133 -10.00 15.26 23.04
N PHE A 134 -11.18 15.17 22.43
CA PHE A 134 -11.91 16.37 21.99
C PHE A 134 -12.62 17.07 23.14
N LYS A 135 -13.05 16.34 24.16
CA LYS A 135 -13.55 16.96 25.43
C LYS A 135 -12.48 17.84 26.07
N GLU A 136 -11.22 17.39 26.10
CA GLU A 136 -10.06 18.16 26.59
C GLU A 136 -9.83 19.44 25.79
N LYS A 137 -10.28 19.50 24.56
CA LYS A 137 -10.24 20.70 23.69
C LYS A 137 -11.55 21.50 23.66
N GLY A 138 -12.50 21.16 24.54
CA GLY A 138 -13.77 21.87 24.68
C GLY A 138 -14.86 21.44 23.70
N ILE A 139 -14.62 20.41 22.89
CA ILE A 139 -15.62 19.84 21.96
C ILE A 139 -16.21 18.57 22.58
N HIS A 140 -17.46 18.64 23.05
CA HIS A 140 -18.11 17.57 23.82
C HIS A 140 -18.86 16.60 22.91
N LEU A 141 -18.14 15.73 22.20
CA LEU A 141 -18.73 14.72 21.35
C LEU A 141 -19.52 13.68 22.15
N LYS A 142 -20.63 13.19 21.58
CA LYS A 142 -21.51 12.18 22.18
C LYS A 142 -21.41 10.81 21.51
N HIS A 143 -21.24 10.82 20.20
CA HIS A 143 -21.23 9.62 19.38
C HIS A 143 -20.06 9.63 18.42
N THR A 144 -19.55 8.43 18.07
CA THR A 144 -18.54 8.25 17.03
C THR A 144 -18.99 7.15 16.07
N PHE A 145 -18.85 7.41 14.78
CA PHE A 145 -19.14 6.48 13.72
C PHE A 145 -17.83 6.19 12.95
N LEU A 146 -17.63 4.94 12.54
CA LEU A 146 -16.56 4.54 11.66
C LEU A 146 -17.06 4.50 10.23
N ARG A 147 -16.23 4.96 9.29
CA ARG A 147 -16.47 4.86 7.85
C ARG A 147 -17.86 5.35 7.48
N ALA A 148 -18.10 6.61 7.86
CA ALA A 148 -19.33 7.26 7.45
C ALA A 148 -19.25 7.52 5.94
N GLU A 149 -20.15 6.90 5.19
CA GLU A 149 -20.31 7.10 3.75
C GLU A 149 -21.56 7.94 3.49
N ASP A 150 -21.51 8.82 2.50
CA ASP A 150 -22.70 9.50 1.99
C ASP A 150 -23.56 8.53 1.15
N HIS A 151 -24.82 8.91 0.89
CA HIS A 151 -25.76 8.07 0.12
C HIS A 151 -25.25 7.73 -1.28
N ALA A 152 -24.52 8.64 -1.90
CA ALA A 152 -23.96 8.46 -3.25
C ALA A 152 -22.64 7.70 -3.26
N ARG A 153 -22.07 7.40 -2.08
CA ARG A 153 -20.73 6.81 -1.91
C ARG A 153 -19.62 7.59 -2.60
N THR A 154 -19.75 8.91 -2.57
CA THR A 154 -18.76 9.83 -3.15
C THR A 154 -17.76 10.33 -2.11
N MET A 155 -18.12 10.21 -0.82
CA MET A 155 -17.29 10.63 0.32
C MET A 155 -17.34 9.58 1.42
N GLU A 156 -16.16 9.14 1.87
CA GLU A 156 -15.97 8.32 3.06
C GLU A 156 -15.14 9.12 4.07
N ILE A 157 -15.56 9.06 5.34
CA ILE A 157 -14.86 9.64 6.50
C ILE A 157 -14.52 8.52 7.47
N ASP A 158 -13.24 8.36 7.80
CA ASP A 158 -12.75 7.24 8.62
C ASP A 158 -13.40 7.24 10.01
N ILE A 159 -13.43 8.40 10.69
CA ILE A 159 -14.13 8.56 11.97
C ILE A 159 -14.91 9.87 11.95
N LEU A 160 -16.20 9.76 12.23
CA LEU A 160 -17.13 10.86 12.39
C LEU A 160 -17.51 10.99 13.86
N GLY A 161 -17.09 12.06 14.55
CA GLY A 161 -17.50 12.38 15.91
C GLY A 161 -18.60 13.44 15.90
N VAL A 162 -19.69 13.23 16.65
CA VAL A 162 -20.87 14.10 16.58
C VAL A 162 -21.42 14.41 17.98
N ASN A 163 -21.89 15.65 18.16
CA ASN A 163 -22.80 16.01 19.24
C ASN A 163 -24.04 16.72 18.67
N SER A 164 -24.70 17.62 19.42
CA SER A 164 -25.88 18.35 18.95
C SER A 164 -25.58 19.57 18.07
N THR A 165 -24.35 20.03 18.03
CA THR A 165 -23.91 21.29 17.38
C THR A 165 -22.64 21.16 16.56
N ASP A 166 -21.81 20.19 16.90
CA ASP A 166 -20.48 20.04 16.35
C ASP A 166 -20.29 18.68 15.71
N VAL A 167 -19.53 18.64 14.65
CA VAL A 167 -19.04 17.45 13.98
C VAL A 167 -17.53 17.52 13.84
N VAL A 168 -16.86 16.45 14.17
CA VAL A 168 -15.42 16.29 13.94
C VAL A 168 -15.21 15.18 12.92
N LEU A 169 -14.55 15.52 11.82
CA LEU A 169 -14.12 14.59 10.79
C LEU A 169 -12.66 14.22 11.05
N VAL A 170 -12.35 12.94 11.12
CA VAL A 170 -11.00 12.46 11.34
C VAL A 170 -10.58 11.57 10.18
N GLU A 171 -9.50 11.93 9.52
CA GLU A 171 -8.78 11.10 8.54
C GLU A 171 -7.67 10.36 9.25
N CYS A 172 -7.59 9.04 9.09
CA CYS A 172 -6.66 8.15 9.78
C CYS A 172 -5.68 7.53 8.79
N LYS A 173 -4.39 7.72 9.03
CA LYS A 173 -3.33 7.12 8.20
C LYS A 173 -2.32 6.38 9.08
N SER A 174 -1.79 5.26 8.59
CA SER A 174 -0.65 4.60 9.24
C SER A 174 0.60 5.46 9.17
N ARG A 175 0.81 6.12 8.04
CA ARG A 175 1.81 7.14 7.80
C ARG A 175 1.12 8.32 7.15
N LEU A 176 1.11 9.45 7.85
CA LEU A 176 0.49 10.69 7.39
C LEU A 176 1.50 11.49 6.57
N SER A 177 1.22 11.67 5.31
CA SER A 177 1.98 12.49 4.36
C SER A 177 1.39 13.88 4.17
N GLN A 178 2.10 14.74 3.43
CA GLN A 178 1.59 16.05 3.05
C GLN A 178 0.40 15.94 2.11
N ASP A 179 0.45 15.01 1.16
CA ASP A 179 -0.61 14.79 0.17
C ASP A 179 -1.90 14.35 0.86
N ASP A 180 -1.82 13.47 1.88
CA ASP A 180 -2.98 13.06 2.67
C ASP A 180 -3.67 14.25 3.36
N VAL A 181 -2.88 15.19 3.89
CA VAL A 181 -3.41 16.42 4.51
C VAL A 181 -4.09 17.31 3.47
N ASP A 182 -3.50 17.46 2.30
CA ASP A 182 -4.04 18.29 1.22
C ASP A 182 -5.32 17.68 0.64
N GLU A 183 -5.35 16.36 0.38
CA GLU A 183 -6.56 15.64 -0.03
C GLU A 183 -7.69 15.76 1.00
N PHE A 184 -7.37 15.66 2.28
CA PHE A 184 -8.38 15.82 3.33
C PHE A 184 -8.91 17.25 3.39
N LEU A 185 -8.05 18.26 3.22
CA LEU A 185 -8.48 19.67 3.15
C LEU A 185 -9.41 19.95 1.96
N GLU A 186 -9.24 19.24 0.84
CA GLU A 186 -10.15 19.31 -0.31
C GLU A 186 -11.51 18.67 -0.01
N LYS A 187 -11.57 17.61 0.78
CA LYS A 187 -12.82 16.96 1.19
C LYS A 187 -13.69 17.85 2.12
N LEU A 188 -13.07 18.56 3.07
CA LEU A 188 -13.76 19.27 4.15
C LEU A 188 -14.84 20.26 3.66
N PRO A 189 -14.61 21.13 2.66
CA PRO A 189 -15.64 22.07 2.17
C PRO A 189 -16.86 21.36 1.55
N HIS A 190 -16.70 20.14 1.06
CA HIS A 190 -17.74 19.38 0.41
C HIS A 190 -18.59 18.53 1.38
N PHE A 191 -18.16 18.43 2.65
CA PHE A 191 -18.82 17.58 3.64
C PHE A 191 -20.31 17.90 3.81
N LYS A 192 -20.67 19.17 3.98
CA LYS A 192 -22.08 19.56 4.16
C LYS A 192 -22.96 19.29 2.93
N THR A 193 -22.36 19.18 1.77
CA THR A 193 -23.07 18.79 0.53
C THR A 193 -23.29 17.29 0.48
N ALA A 194 -22.29 16.51 0.89
CA ALA A 194 -22.38 15.05 0.94
C ALA A 194 -23.27 14.55 2.09
N PHE A 195 -23.27 15.28 3.23
CA PHE A 195 -24.04 14.97 4.43
C PHE A 195 -24.95 16.16 4.81
N PRO A 196 -26.08 16.38 4.11
CA PRO A 196 -26.95 17.53 4.32
C PRO A 196 -27.54 17.64 5.73
N GLU A 197 -27.69 16.53 6.45
CA GLU A 197 -28.14 16.46 7.83
C GLU A 197 -27.25 17.25 8.80
N PHE A 198 -25.97 17.47 8.45
CA PHE A 198 -25.02 18.24 9.25
C PHE A 198 -24.84 19.66 8.75
N SER A 199 -25.70 20.17 7.85
CA SER A 199 -25.58 21.52 7.26
C SER A 199 -25.55 22.64 8.30
N ALA A 200 -26.28 22.47 9.41
CA ALA A 200 -26.33 23.47 10.51
C ALA A 200 -25.23 23.29 11.57
N TYR A 201 -24.37 22.28 11.44
CA TYR A 201 -23.34 21.97 12.43
C TYR A 201 -22.04 22.72 12.15
N THR A 202 -21.28 22.94 13.21
CA THR A 202 -19.89 23.38 13.11
C THR A 202 -19.01 22.19 12.81
N ILE A 203 -18.29 22.22 11.69
CA ILE A 203 -17.45 21.11 11.25
C ILE A 203 -16.00 21.41 11.60
N TYR A 204 -15.34 20.47 12.25
CA TYR A 204 -13.92 20.47 12.54
C TYR A 204 -13.22 19.33 11.80
N GLY A 205 -12.00 19.60 11.34
CA GLY A 205 -11.15 18.58 10.73
C GLY A 205 -10.04 18.13 11.68
N ALA A 206 -9.72 16.85 11.65
CA ALA A 206 -8.59 16.27 12.35
C ALA A 206 -7.88 15.23 11.48
N VAL A 207 -6.57 15.11 11.65
CA VAL A 207 -5.76 14.05 11.02
C VAL A 207 -5.08 13.23 12.10
N ALA A 208 -5.08 11.92 11.94
CA ALA A 208 -4.46 10.97 12.84
C ALA A 208 -3.40 10.14 12.10
N GLY A 209 -2.20 10.04 12.67
CA GLY A 209 -1.12 9.22 12.11
C GLY A 209 -0.34 8.48 13.18
N ILE A 210 0.01 7.20 12.91
CA ILE A 210 0.98 6.48 13.75
C ILE A 210 2.37 7.05 13.50
N GLU A 211 2.74 7.19 12.25
CA GLU A 211 3.91 7.94 11.79
C GLU A 211 3.42 9.22 11.09
N ILE A 212 4.11 10.31 11.28
CA ILE A 212 3.84 11.57 10.60
C ILE A 212 5.13 12.05 9.97
N ASP A 213 5.09 12.32 8.67
CA ASP A 213 6.24 12.82 7.94
C ASP A 213 6.70 14.18 8.48
N GLN A 214 7.99 14.47 8.31
CA GLN A 214 8.60 15.65 8.90
C GLN A 214 7.90 16.95 8.43
N GLY A 215 7.39 17.71 9.40
CA GLY A 215 6.74 19.01 9.17
C GLY A 215 5.27 18.95 8.77
N VAL A 216 4.72 17.76 8.52
CA VAL A 216 3.30 17.57 8.16
C VAL A 216 2.38 17.95 9.31
N ASP A 217 2.76 17.65 10.55
CA ASP A 217 2.04 18.10 11.75
C ASP A 217 1.93 19.64 11.83
N ARG A 218 3.02 20.35 11.54
CA ARG A 218 3.02 21.82 11.51
C ARG A 218 2.17 22.37 10.36
N ARG A 219 2.15 21.67 9.21
CA ARG A 219 1.29 22.04 8.09
C ARG A 219 -0.18 21.88 8.47
N ALA A 220 -0.58 20.73 8.98
CA ALA A 220 -1.95 20.46 9.44
C ALA A 220 -2.39 21.48 10.50
N TYR A 221 -1.53 21.77 11.49
CA TYR A 221 -1.76 22.81 12.49
C TYR A 221 -2.04 24.18 11.85
N LYS A 222 -1.18 24.62 10.91
CA LYS A 222 -1.33 25.92 10.22
C LYS A 222 -2.60 25.99 9.36
N LYS A 223 -3.08 24.84 8.90
CA LYS A 223 -4.32 24.71 8.12
C LYS A 223 -5.56 24.55 8.99
N GLY A 224 -5.42 24.68 10.31
CA GLY A 224 -6.54 24.64 11.25
C GLY A 224 -7.05 23.23 11.56
N LEU A 225 -6.28 22.20 11.25
CA LEU A 225 -6.61 20.81 11.58
C LEU A 225 -6.07 20.42 12.95
N PHE A 226 -6.84 19.64 13.70
CA PHE A 226 -6.33 18.93 14.85
C PHE A 226 -5.39 17.82 14.38
N VAL A 227 -4.31 17.61 15.13
CA VAL A 227 -3.32 16.55 14.86
C VAL A 227 -3.33 15.56 16.00
N ILE A 228 -3.62 14.30 15.69
CA ILE A 228 -3.74 13.20 16.66
C ILE A 228 -2.54 12.27 16.47
N LYS A 229 -1.83 11.99 17.57
CA LYS A 229 -0.67 11.07 17.59
C LYS A 229 -0.81 10.04 18.71
N PRO A 230 -0.15 8.89 18.58
CA PRO A 230 0.01 7.96 19.69
C PRO A 230 0.71 8.63 20.89
N SER A 231 0.25 8.33 22.09
CA SER A 231 0.82 8.80 23.36
C SER A 231 0.64 7.73 24.43
N GLY A 232 1.74 7.04 24.79
CA GLY A 232 1.69 5.92 25.70
C GLY A 232 0.68 4.88 25.22
N ASP A 233 -0.28 4.63 26.08
CA ASP A 233 -1.34 3.63 25.85
C ASP A 233 -2.56 4.18 25.12
N SER A 234 -2.53 5.33 24.50
CA SER A 234 -3.67 5.94 23.85
C SER A 234 -3.22 6.88 22.71
N VAL A 235 -4.09 7.76 22.31
CA VAL A 235 -3.77 8.85 21.41
C VAL A 235 -4.06 10.19 22.09
N THR A 236 -3.42 11.24 21.62
CA THR A 236 -3.60 12.61 22.11
C THR A 236 -3.63 13.60 20.94
N ILE A 237 -4.27 14.75 21.15
CA ILE A 237 -4.19 15.89 20.26
C ILE A 237 -2.95 16.69 20.65
N VAL A 238 -2.01 16.87 19.71
CA VAL A 238 -0.73 17.56 19.96
C VAL A 238 -0.79 19.06 19.73
N ASN A 239 -1.91 19.59 19.28
CA ASN A 239 -2.11 21.03 19.16
C ASN A 239 -2.10 21.70 20.54
N ASP A 240 -1.33 22.77 20.68
CA ASP A 240 -1.22 23.56 21.91
C ASP A 240 -2.45 24.45 22.17
N ASP A 241 -2.45 25.17 23.27
CA ASP A 241 -3.55 26.06 23.67
C ASP A 241 -3.68 27.33 22.79
N LYS A 242 -2.67 27.62 21.98
CA LYS A 242 -2.71 28.71 20.99
C LYS A 242 -3.37 28.33 19.69
N PHE A 243 -3.57 27.03 19.48
CA PHE A 243 -4.22 26.51 18.29
C PHE A 243 -5.65 27.06 18.16
N ARG A 244 -6.00 27.45 16.96
CA ARG A 244 -7.36 27.87 16.60
C ARG A 244 -7.79 27.02 15.44
N PRO A 245 -8.73 26.09 15.64
CA PRO A 245 -9.24 25.24 14.56
C PRO A 245 -9.98 26.09 13.52
N LEU A 246 -9.81 25.73 12.25
CA LEU A 246 -10.73 26.18 11.22
C LEU A 246 -12.03 25.38 11.29
N THR A 247 -13.10 26.00 10.81
CA THR A 247 -14.41 25.38 10.69
C THR A 247 -14.90 25.47 9.25
N TRP A 248 -15.66 24.49 8.83
CA TRP A 248 -16.19 24.36 7.47
C TRP A 248 -17.71 24.31 7.43
#